data_f44f126b1eb306356b02aa9592c2858f
#
_entry.id   f44f126b1eb306356b02aa9592c2858f
#
_cell.length_a   1.000
_cell.length_b   1.000
_cell.length_c   1.000
_cell.angle_alpha   90.00
_cell.angle_beta   90.00
_cell.angle_gamma   90.00
#
_symmetry.space_group_name_H-M   'P 1'
#
loop_
_entity.id
_entity.type
_entity.pdbx_description
1 polymer ?
#
loop_
_entity_poly.entity_id
_entity_poly.type
_entity_poly.pdbx_seq_one_letter_code
_entity_poly.pdbx_strand_id
1 'polypeptide(L)'
;LIFQQFEDNLTLESLVHVLETLRKISGHALNSRVRALFSQQPGSNFLSLQLLAALIRTDLLDWRNIDMAMSKAIEARKDGSLEFLEHMLDLALLNNRPIALYADFVRTLETAWAWISEDPNSAAGQRLKTKLMGSGLTQPSRGPIDADSQGTAFRQDQMEYVFEEWVHLWNNQNALDKSTTVFIQQLQAKQVIGDKNDFFVFVRTAIDLSVDRFEHILHAGAIGDAYVMVDALAKLISMFISMNEDASTSRASFLDSVLVLITLVLNHHHVKRGEQLNQRVFFRLLSMLLHEVHNESENLSEQEQRNMMLKFAARFSDLGPLRLPGFTFGWLSLIQHRVFLPVILQMPDNVGWGLYANLVVQLLDSLSEQLKAFNILTVSKEVYRATLKLLVVLQHDFPDFVAGNHVRLCASIPPHCTQLLNAVLSANPQQGYTKLPDGKEEIKTYPGLIEEAKSMLQEGGLLDLVDQTLQVGPSEDVVAQIAHAMTQSEPQETAYGHIGVAANPYVIGSVVIYVGNQAAERLSQTSSSISVTGNEPEVSTLSLLIHELAPEARYYLIASMVNQLRFPNSLTEFFSQ
;
A
#
# COMPACT_ATOMS: atom_id res chain seq x y z
N LEU A 1 13.40 5.79 -41.89
CA LEU A 1 14.16 4.60 -42.33
C LEU A 1 14.09 3.47 -41.29
N ILE A 2 14.32 3.70 -40.00
CA ILE A 2 14.22 2.67 -38.95
C ILE A 2 12.81 2.10 -38.87
N PHE A 3 11.77 2.94 -38.93
CA PHE A 3 10.37 2.50 -38.84
C PHE A 3 9.80 1.89 -40.13
N GLN A 4 10.47 2.02 -41.27
CA GLN A 4 10.04 1.45 -42.54
C GLN A 4 10.66 0.07 -42.86
N GLN A 5 11.70 -0.34 -42.15
CA GLN A 5 12.43 -1.59 -42.38
C GLN A 5 12.16 -2.70 -41.33
N PHE A 6 11.23 -2.45 -40.38
CA PHE A 6 10.87 -3.42 -39.36
C PHE A 6 9.73 -4.35 -39.82
N GLU A 7 10.01 -5.20 -40.77
CA GLU A 7 9.20 -6.38 -41.04
C GLU A 7 9.86 -7.62 -40.40
N ASP A 8 9.14 -8.21 -39.49
CA ASP A 8 9.01 -9.63 -39.18
C ASP A 8 9.96 -10.36 -38.22
N ASN A 9 11.06 -9.87 -37.68
CA ASN A 9 11.92 -10.75 -36.85
C ASN A 9 12.50 -10.16 -35.53
N LEU A 10 12.04 -9.02 -35.08
CA LEU A 10 12.53 -8.44 -33.81
C LEU A 10 11.53 -8.72 -32.68
N THR A 11 12.03 -9.31 -31.59
CA THR A 11 11.24 -9.47 -30.36
C THR A 11 10.94 -8.10 -29.75
N LEU A 12 9.83 -8.00 -28.99
CA LEU A 12 9.43 -6.79 -28.28
C LEU A 12 10.58 -6.25 -27.40
N GLU A 13 11.34 -7.12 -26.76
CA GLU A 13 12.46 -6.76 -25.90
C GLU A 13 13.62 -6.11 -26.68
N SER A 14 13.91 -6.61 -27.86
CA SER A 14 14.93 -6.02 -28.75
C SER A 14 14.52 -4.63 -29.23
N LEU A 15 13.24 -4.42 -29.53
CA LEU A 15 12.69 -3.12 -29.90
C LEU A 15 12.77 -2.12 -28.74
N VAL A 16 12.38 -2.54 -27.55
CA VAL A 16 12.47 -1.72 -26.32
C VAL A 16 13.93 -1.31 -26.08
N HIS A 17 14.87 -2.24 -26.16
CA HIS A 17 16.30 -1.93 -25.96
C HIS A 17 16.86 -0.93 -26.96
N VAL A 18 16.49 -1.06 -28.24
CA VAL A 18 16.88 -0.11 -29.30
C VAL A 18 16.30 1.27 -29.03
N LEU A 19 15.01 1.35 -28.68
CA LEU A 19 14.34 2.62 -28.39
C LEU A 19 14.90 3.31 -27.14
N GLU A 20 15.21 2.56 -26.10
CA GLU A 20 15.87 3.08 -24.90
C GLU A 20 17.26 3.63 -25.20
N THR A 21 18.02 2.93 -26.05
CA THR A 21 19.34 3.38 -26.46
C THR A 21 19.27 4.67 -27.29
N LEU A 22 18.32 4.74 -28.22
CA LEU A 22 18.05 5.94 -29.00
C LEU A 22 17.56 7.11 -28.12
N ARG A 23 16.73 6.83 -27.11
CA ARG A 23 16.28 7.83 -26.13
C ARG A 23 17.45 8.42 -25.34
N LYS A 24 18.40 7.59 -24.92
CA LYS A 24 19.62 8.05 -24.22
C LYS A 24 20.50 8.98 -25.08
N ILE A 25 20.54 8.74 -26.40
CA ILE A 25 21.38 9.51 -27.33
C ILE A 25 20.69 10.83 -27.74
N SER A 26 19.39 10.83 -27.98
CA SER A 26 18.67 11.97 -28.55
C SER A 26 17.17 12.01 -28.18
N GLY A 27 16.87 11.98 -26.88
CA GLY A 27 15.51 11.83 -26.37
C GLY A 27 14.50 12.87 -26.90
N HIS A 28 14.86 14.15 -26.91
CA HIS A 28 13.95 15.20 -27.34
C HIS A 28 13.62 15.14 -28.85
N ALA A 29 14.63 14.87 -29.68
CA ALA A 29 14.42 14.74 -31.12
C ALA A 29 13.62 13.47 -31.48
N LEU A 30 13.81 12.38 -30.72
CA LEU A 30 13.07 11.14 -30.89
C LEU A 30 11.59 11.34 -30.53
N ASN A 31 11.29 11.95 -29.38
CA ASN A 31 9.93 12.22 -28.94
C ASN A 31 9.17 13.12 -29.93
N SER A 32 9.79 14.20 -30.39
CA SER A 32 9.15 15.10 -31.36
C SER A 32 8.88 14.40 -32.69
N ARG A 33 9.78 13.51 -33.12
CA ARG A 33 9.63 12.76 -34.37
C ARG A 33 8.57 11.67 -34.27
N VAL A 34 8.50 10.96 -33.17
CA VAL A 34 7.47 9.95 -32.90
C VAL A 34 6.08 10.61 -32.85
N ARG A 35 5.95 11.72 -32.14
CA ARG A 35 4.69 12.50 -32.10
C ARG A 35 4.29 13.01 -33.50
N ALA A 36 5.23 13.53 -34.27
CA ALA A 36 4.98 14.01 -35.63
C ALA A 36 4.54 12.88 -36.58
N LEU A 37 5.14 11.69 -36.47
CA LEU A 37 4.72 10.53 -37.26
C LEU A 37 3.31 10.06 -36.91
N PHE A 38 2.94 10.08 -35.64
CA PHE A 38 1.59 9.71 -35.19
C PHE A 38 0.54 10.72 -35.62
N SER A 39 0.84 12.02 -35.64
CA SER A 39 -0.10 13.05 -36.04
C SER A 39 -0.26 13.18 -37.55
N GLN A 40 0.73 12.79 -38.37
CA GLN A 40 0.71 12.97 -39.83
C GLN A 40 0.09 11.81 -40.61
N GLN A 41 0.08 10.60 -40.09
CA GLN A 41 -0.45 9.41 -40.79
C GLN A 41 -1.25 8.48 -39.87
N PRO A 42 -2.42 8.83 -39.44
CA PRO A 42 -3.30 7.89 -38.78
C PRO A 42 -4.00 6.97 -39.80
N GLY A 43 -3.36 5.95 -40.34
CA GLY A 43 -4.19 5.01 -41.07
C GLY A 43 -3.70 4.17 -42.21
N SER A 44 -2.47 4.14 -42.64
CA SER A 44 -2.14 3.25 -43.75
C SER A 44 -1.08 2.18 -43.49
N ASN A 45 -0.29 2.27 -42.46
CA ASN A 45 0.59 1.20 -41.97
C ASN A 45 0.82 1.48 -40.49
N PHE A 46 -0.20 1.23 -39.69
CA PHE A 46 -0.01 1.28 -38.26
C PHE A 46 1.04 0.27 -37.87
N LEU A 47 2.06 0.81 -37.26
CA LEU A 47 3.06 0.14 -36.45
C LEU A 47 2.57 -1.21 -36.00
N SER A 48 3.36 -2.22 -36.15
CA SER A 48 3.05 -3.53 -35.57
C SER A 48 2.66 -3.31 -34.09
N LEU A 49 1.70 -4.04 -33.59
CA LEU A 49 1.28 -3.97 -32.19
C LEU A 49 2.48 -4.07 -31.22
N GLN A 50 3.53 -4.78 -31.64
CA GLN A 50 4.78 -4.89 -30.92
C GLN A 50 5.55 -3.56 -30.84
N LEU A 51 5.60 -2.79 -31.92
CA LEU A 51 6.25 -1.48 -31.93
C LEU A 51 5.45 -0.46 -31.10
N LEU A 52 4.13 -0.50 -31.15
CA LEU A 52 3.25 0.31 -30.31
C LEU A 52 3.49 0.01 -28.82
N ALA A 53 3.52 -1.27 -28.45
CA ALA A 53 3.81 -1.70 -27.09
C ALA A 53 5.21 -1.28 -26.63
N ALA A 54 6.21 -1.34 -27.53
CA ALA A 54 7.57 -0.88 -27.24
C ALA A 54 7.63 0.65 -27.05
N LEU A 55 6.94 1.43 -27.87
CA LEU A 55 6.87 2.90 -27.75
C LEU A 55 6.19 3.34 -26.45
N ILE A 56 5.17 2.61 -26.02
CA ILE A 56 4.49 2.86 -24.74
C ILE A 56 5.41 2.49 -23.57
N ARG A 57 6.05 1.30 -23.60
CA ARG A 57 6.97 0.87 -22.54
C ARG A 57 8.18 1.80 -22.39
N THR A 58 8.63 2.41 -23.46
CA THR A 58 9.75 3.35 -23.45
C THR A 58 9.32 4.80 -23.18
N ASP A 59 8.04 5.04 -22.90
CA ASP A 59 7.49 6.37 -22.62
C ASP A 59 7.71 7.40 -23.75
N LEU A 60 7.84 6.89 -24.96
CA LEU A 60 7.97 7.70 -26.17
C LEU A 60 6.59 8.10 -26.73
N LEU A 61 5.55 7.37 -26.33
CA LEU A 61 4.17 7.60 -26.75
C LEU A 61 3.24 7.46 -25.56
N ASP A 62 2.49 8.52 -25.28
CA ASP A 62 1.48 8.57 -24.23
C ASP A 62 0.13 8.01 -24.72
N TRP A 63 -0.62 7.37 -23.82
CA TRP A 63 -1.98 6.87 -24.09
C TRP A 63 -2.92 7.94 -24.62
N ARG A 64 -2.80 9.19 -24.16
CA ARG A 64 -3.60 10.32 -24.67
C ARG A 64 -3.40 10.59 -26.16
N ASN A 65 -2.15 10.49 -26.62
CA ASN A 65 -1.84 10.67 -28.05
C ASN A 65 -2.40 9.51 -28.88
N ILE A 66 -2.42 8.30 -28.31
CA ILE A 66 -3.00 7.11 -28.95
C ILE A 66 -4.52 7.27 -29.00
N ASP A 67 -5.16 7.62 -27.90
CA ASP A 67 -6.62 7.82 -27.81
C ASP A 67 -7.08 8.89 -28.81
N MET A 68 -6.38 10.02 -28.88
CA MET A 68 -6.70 11.09 -29.84
C MET A 68 -6.47 10.65 -31.30
N ALA A 69 -5.40 9.92 -31.59
CA ALA A 69 -5.11 9.46 -32.95
C ALA A 69 -6.09 8.38 -33.42
N MET A 70 -6.43 7.46 -32.52
CA MET A 70 -7.39 6.38 -32.78
C MET A 70 -8.81 6.91 -32.92
N SER A 71 -9.27 7.81 -32.06
CA SER A 71 -10.60 8.42 -32.18
C SER A 71 -10.76 9.11 -33.52
N LYS A 72 -9.77 9.89 -33.98
CA LYS A 72 -9.77 10.51 -35.30
C LYS A 72 -9.79 9.51 -36.46
N ALA A 73 -9.06 8.38 -36.32
CA ALA A 73 -9.05 7.33 -37.34
C ALA A 73 -10.42 6.63 -37.45
N ILE A 74 -11.07 6.40 -36.32
CA ILE A 74 -12.41 5.80 -36.23
C ILE A 74 -13.49 6.78 -36.73
N GLU A 75 -13.43 8.06 -36.35
CA GLU A 75 -14.29 9.12 -36.88
C GLU A 75 -14.20 9.24 -38.42
N ALA A 76 -12.98 9.14 -38.96
CA ALA A 76 -12.72 9.14 -40.38
C ALA A 76 -13.11 7.82 -41.08
N ARG A 77 -13.66 6.83 -40.35
CA ARG A 77 -14.09 5.50 -40.85
C ARG A 77 -13.04 4.80 -41.71
N LYS A 78 -11.76 4.84 -41.24
CA LYS A 78 -10.68 4.19 -41.98
C LYS A 78 -10.78 2.68 -41.89
N ASP A 79 -10.57 2.03 -43.02
CA ASP A 79 -10.57 0.57 -43.11
C ASP A 79 -9.53 -0.02 -42.13
N GLY A 80 -9.91 -1.07 -41.42
CA GLY A 80 -9.05 -1.78 -40.45
C GLY A 80 -8.91 -1.10 -39.09
N SER A 81 -9.46 0.10 -38.85
CA SER A 81 -9.32 0.82 -37.57
C SER A 81 -10.02 0.11 -36.39
N LEU A 82 -11.18 -0.52 -36.62
CA LEU A 82 -11.90 -1.29 -35.60
C LEU A 82 -11.19 -2.60 -35.27
N GLU A 83 -10.61 -3.29 -36.26
CA GLU A 83 -9.82 -4.50 -36.05
C GLU A 83 -8.53 -4.16 -35.27
N PHE A 84 -7.88 -3.07 -35.63
CA PHE A 84 -6.71 -2.61 -34.88
C PHE A 84 -7.07 -2.25 -33.43
N LEU A 85 -8.19 -1.57 -33.20
CA LEU A 85 -8.68 -1.28 -31.86
C LEU A 85 -8.96 -2.56 -31.08
N GLU A 86 -9.60 -3.57 -31.70
CA GLU A 86 -9.87 -4.85 -31.07
C GLU A 86 -8.58 -5.50 -30.53
N HIS A 87 -7.53 -5.56 -31.35
CA HIS A 87 -6.24 -6.15 -30.95
C HIS A 87 -5.49 -5.30 -29.90
N MET A 88 -5.61 -3.98 -30.00
CA MET A 88 -5.00 -3.07 -29.04
C MET A 88 -5.65 -3.18 -27.65
N LEU A 89 -6.97 -3.32 -27.59
CA LEU A 89 -7.70 -3.51 -26.34
C LEU A 89 -7.34 -4.87 -25.68
N ASP A 90 -7.17 -5.92 -26.47
CA ASP A 90 -6.68 -7.20 -25.97
C ASP A 90 -5.32 -7.07 -25.31
N LEU A 91 -4.42 -6.34 -25.94
CA LEU A 91 -3.06 -6.16 -25.45
C LEU A 91 -2.99 -5.24 -24.23
N ALA A 92 -3.80 -4.19 -24.21
CA ALA A 92 -3.71 -3.10 -23.25
C ALA A 92 -4.63 -3.25 -22.03
N LEU A 93 -5.88 -3.71 -22.24
CA LEU A 93 -6.92 -3.70 -21.20
C LEU A 93 -7.41 -5.09 -20.81
N LEU A 94 -7.54 -6.01 -21.77
CA LEU A 94 -8.22 -7.30 -21.58
C LEU A 94 -7.26 -8.44 -21.25
N ASN A 95 -5.97 -8.16 -21.13
CA ASN A 95 -4.95 -9.13 -20.77
C ASN A 95 -4.93 -9.36 -19.23
N ASN A 96 -4.44 -10.50 -18.78
CA ASN A 96 -4.24 -10.81 -17.36
C ASN A 96 -3.33 -9.82 -16.61
N ARG A 97 -2.55 -9.01 -17.35
CA ARG A 97 -1.74 -7.90 -16.84
C ARG A 97 -2.03 -6.66 -17.67
N PRO A 98 -3.12 -5.93 -17.39
CA PRO A 98 -3.45 -4.74 -18.14
C PRO A 98 -2.37 -3.67 -17.96
N ILE A 99 -1.98 -3.03 -19.06
CA ILE A 99 -0.96 -1.97 -19.11
C ILE A 99 -1.58 -0.57 -19.26
N ALA A 100 -2.90 -0.50 -19.42
CA ALA A 100 -3.68 0.73 -19.55
C ALA A 100 -5.00 0.62 -18.79
N LEU A 101 -5.64 1.75 -18.56
CA LEU A 101 -6.97 1.84 -17.94
C LEU A 101 -8.02 2.15 -18.99
N TYR A 102 -9.28 1.83 -18.69
CA TYR A 102 -10.42 2.25 -19.51
C TYR A 102 -10.44 3.76 -19.78
N ALA A 103 -10.09 4.55 -18.76
CA ALA A 103 -10.01 6.00 -18.85
C ALA A 103 -9.00 6.52 -19.90
N ASP A 104 -8.01 5.72 -20.27
CA ASP A 104 -7.01 6.07 -21.28
C ASP A 104 -7.54 5.94 -22.71
N PHE A 105 -8.70 5.30 -22.91
CA PHE A 105 -9.33 5.05 -24.23
C PHE A 105 -10.76 5.60 -24.35
N VAL A 106 -11.16 6.51 -23.49
CA VAL A 106 -12.55 6.98 -23.42
C VAL A 106 -13.05 7.50 -24.77
N ARG A 107 -12.28 8.38 -25.43
CA ARG A 107 -12.66 8.96 -26.73
C ARG A 107 -12.73 7.90 -27.83
N THR A 108 -11.72 7.04 -27.89
CA THR A 108 -11.65 5.95 -28.85
C THR A 108 -12.83 5.02 -28.71
N LEU A 109 -13.18 4.66 -27.47
CA LEU A 109 -14.31 3.77 -27.19
C LEU A 109 -15.66 4.44 -27.47
N GLU A 110 -15.83 5.71 -27.15
CA GLU A 110 -17.02 6.48 -27.47
C GLU A 110 -17.24 6.57 -28.99
N THR A 111 -16.20 6.91 -29.76
CA THR A 111 -16.26 6.97 -31.21
C THR A 111 -16.49 5.59 -31.84
N ALA A 112 -15.90 4.54 -31.30
CA ALA A 112 -16.12 3.16 -31.74
C ALA A 112 -17.58 2.72 -31.48
N TRP A 113 -18.13 3.01 -30.31
CA TRP A 113 -19.53 2.75 -30.00
C TRP A 113 -20.51 3.51 -30.91
N ALA A 114 -20.21 4.77 -31.23
CA ALA A 114 -20.99 5.55 -32.18
C ALA A 114 -21.02 4.87 -33.57
N TRP A 115 -19.83 4.49 -34.07
CA TRP A 115 -19.74 3.78 -35.36
C TRP A 115 -20.49 2.45 -35.37
N ILE A 116 -20.31 1.61 -34.34
CA ILE A 116 -21.00 0.32 -34.21
C ILE A 116 -22.52 0.49 -34.16
N SER A 117 -22.99 1.59 -33.57
CA SER A 117 -24.41 1.89 -33.48
C SER A 117 -25.00 2.34 -34.84
N GLU A 118 -24.22 3.04 -35.66
CA GLU A 118 -24.61 3.50 -36.99
C GLU A 118 -24.52 2.39 -38.06
N ASP A 119 -23.54 1.48 -37.96
CA ASP A 119 -23.38 0.33 -38.86
C ASP A 119 -23.40 -1.00 -38.09
N PRO A 120 -24.60 -1.50 -37.75
CA PRO A 120 -24.76 -2.76 -37.03
C PRO A 120 -24.32 -4.01 -37.81
N ASN A 121 -24.09 -3.91 -39.11
CA ASN A 121 -23.74 -5.05 -39.97
C ASN A 121 -22.22 -5.25 -40.12
N SER A 122 -21.40 -4.37 -39.59
CA SER A 122 -19.95 -4.50 -39.61
C SER A 122 -19.50 -5.71 -38.80
N ALA A 123 -18.84 -6.68 -39.42
CA ALA A 123 -18.32 -7.89 -38.74
C ALA A 123 -17.28 -7.56 -37.66
N ALA A 124 -16.42 -6.58 -37.92
CA ALA A 124 -15.45 -6.08 -36.93
C ALA A 124 -16.16 -5.37 -35.78
N GLY A 125 -17.17 -4.54 -36.07
CA GLY A 125 -17.97 -3.86 -35.07
C GLY A 125 -18.71 -4.82 -34.13
N GLN A 126 -19.27 -5.91 -34.66
CA GLN A 126 -19.98 -6.90 -33.86
C GLN A 126 -19.02 -7.69 -32.95
N ARG A 127 -17.83 -8.08 -33.45
CA ARG A 127 -16.81 -8.73 -32.62
C ARG A 127 -16.36 -7.83 -31.48
N LEU A 128 -16.04 -6.57 -31.78
CA LEU A 128 -15.63 -5.57 -30.80
C LEU A 128 -16.72 -5.34 -29.75
N LYS A 129 -17.99 -5.20 -30.18
CA LYS A 129 -19.15 -5.07 -29.29
C LYS A 129 -19.29 -6.25 -28.33
N THR A 130 -19.23 -7.48 -28.85
CA THR A 130 -19.34 -8.69 -28.03
C THR A 130 -18.22 -8.74 -26.99
N LYS A 131 -17.03 -8.35 -27.36
CA LYS A 131 -15.85 -8.33 -26.50
C LYS A 131 -15.96 -7.29 -25.40
N LEU A 132 -16.38 -6.06 -25.74
CA LEU A 132 -16.58 -4.99 -24.77
C LEU A 132 -17.72 -5.31 -23.78
N MET A 133 -18.81 -5.92 -24.26
CA MET A 133 -19.89 -6.37 -23.37
C MET A 133 -19.46 -7.54 -22.46
N GLY A 134 -18.68 -8.47 -22.96
CA GLY A 134 -18.17 -9.62 -22.21
C GLY A 134 -17.15 -9.25 -21.12
N SER A 135 -16.45 -8.14 -21.30
CA SER A 135 -15.48 -7.61 -20.33
C SER A 135 -16.10 -6.65 -19.28
N GLY A 136 -17.42 -6.45 -19.30
CA GLY A 136 -18.11 -5.50 -18.40
C GLY A 136 -17.92 -4.03 -18.76
N LEU A 137 -17.28 -3.74 -19.89
CA LEU A 137 -17.11 -2.40 -20.44
C LEU A 137 -18.37 -2.01 -21.22
N THR A 138 -19.43 -1.68 -20.50
CA THR A 138 -20.70 -1.26 -21.08
C THR A 138 -20.60 0.14 -21.70
N GLN A 139 -21.50 0.42 -22.65
CA GLN A 139 -21.62 1.72 -23.30
C GLN A 139 -21.65 2.85 -22.26
N PRO A 140 -20.82 3.89 -22.39
CA PRO A 140 -20.92 5.05 -21.52
C PRO A 140 -22.33 5.63 -21.62
N SER A 141 -22.98 5.83 -20.48
CA SER A 141 -24.35 6.34 -20.37
C SER A 141 -24.45 7.86 -20.62
N ARG A 142 -23.84 8.34 -21.70
CA ARG A 142 -23.94 9.73 -22.13
C ARG A 142 -24.59 9.80 -23.52
N GLY A 143 -25.55 10.73 -23.63
CA GLY A 143 -26.18 11.07 -24.88
C GLY A 143 -25.22 11.60 -25.95
N PRO A 144 -25.72 12.00 -27.14
CA PRO A 144 -24.91 12.26 -28.33
C PRO A 144 -23.76 13.22 -28.06
N ILE A 145 -22.59 12.88 -28.64
CA ILE A 145 -21.34 13.63 -28.55
C ILE A 145 -21.54 14.97 -29.30
N ASP A 146 -22.08 15.94 -28.61
CA ASP A 146 -22.06 17.32 -29.07
C ASP A 146 -20.84 18.04 -28.47
N ALA A 147 -20.01 18.60 -29.34
CA ALA A 147 -19.04 19.70 -29.11
C ALA A 147 -18.09 19.64 -27.87
N ASP A 148 -18.23 18.67 -26.96
CA ASP A 148 -17.56 18.64 -25.65
C ASP A 148 -16.15 18.03 -25.67
N SER A 149 -15.75 17.37 -26.75
CA SER A 149 -14.40 16.79 -26.84
C SER A 149 -13.32 17.86 -27.00
N GLN A 150 -13.63 19.02 -27.59
CA GLN A 150 -12.78 20.20 -27.53
C GLN A 150 -12.79 20.83 -26.12
N GLY A 151 -13.94 20.76 -25.43
CA GLY A 151 -14.12 21.29 -24.08
C GLY A 151 -13.28 20.55 -23.02
N THR A 152 -13.20 19.22 -23.10
CA THR A 152 -12.41 18.44 -22.10
C THR A 152 -10.90 18.62 -22.27
N ALA A 153 -10.38 18.65 -23.51
CA ALA A 153 -8.97 18.95 -23.75
C ALA A 153 -8.63 20.39 -23.35
N PHE A 154 -9.48 21.35 -23.73
CA PHE A 154 -9.34 22.75 -23.34
C PHE A 154 -9.40 22.91 -21.81
N ARG A 155 -10.29 22.20 -21.13
CA ARG A 155 -10.41 22.21 -19.67
C ARG A 155 -9.18 21.63 -18.98
N GLN A 156 -8.59 20.60 -19.57
CA GLN A 156 -7.37 20.00 -19.03
C GLN A 156 -6.17 20.92 -19.22
N ASP A 157 -5.98 21.51 -20.41
CA ASP A 157 -4.93 22.51 -20.67
C ASP A 157 -5.09 23.71 -19.73
N GLN A 158 -6.32 24.11 -19.43
CA GLN A 158 -6.63 25.16 -18.48
C GLN A 158 -6.23 24.76 -17.04
N MET A 159 -6.48 23.51 -16.63
CA MET A 159 -6.09 23.02 -15.32
C MET A 159 -4.55 22.95 -15.16
N GLU A 160 -3.84 22.51 -16.21
CA GLU A 160 -2.38 22.49 -16.24
C GLU A 160 -1.81 23.92 -16.12
N TYR A 161 -2.34 24.87 -16.90
CA TYR A 161 -1.94 26.28 -16.82
C TYR A 161 -2.18 26.88 -15.42
N VAL A 162 -3.34 26.65 -14.84
CA VAL A 162 -3.69 27.13 -13.50
C VAL A 162 -2.77 26.52 -12.43
N PHE A 163 -2.40 25.26 -12.58
CA PHE A 163 -1.46 24.64 -11.66
C PHE A 163 -0.04 25.22 -11.80
N GLU A 164 0.41 25.51 -13.02
CA GLU A 164 1.70 26.19 -13.24
C GLU A 164 1.68 27.62 -12.66
N GLU A 165 0.59 28.38 -12.79
CA GLU A 165 0.43 29.69 -12.13
C GLU A 165 0.55 29.57 -10.60
N TRP A 166 -0.09 28.53 -10.02
CA TRP A 166 0.06 28.25 -8.58
C TRP A 166 1.50 27.98 -8.20
N VAL A 167 2.23 27.16 -8.94
CA VAL A 167 3.64 26.84 -8.69
C VAL A 167 4.50 28.09 -8.76
N HIS A 168 4.25 28.98 -9.72
CA HIS A 168 4.95 30.28 -9.79
C HIS A 168 4.64 31.18 -8.59
N LEU A 169 3.39 31.24 -8.15
CA LEU A 169 2.98 31.99 -6.97
C LEU A 169 3.65 31.44 -5.71
N TRP A 170 3.65 30.12 -5.55
CA TRP A 170 4.28 29.43 -4.43
C TRP A 170 5.79 29.66 -4.36
N ASN A 171 6.48 29.64 -5.49
CA ASN A 171 7.93 29.86 -5.56
C ASN A 171 8.33 31.31 -5.30
N ASN A 172 7.40 32.24 -5.40
CA ASN A 172 7.63 33.66 -5.13
C ASN A 172 7.37 33.99 -3.65
N GLN A 173 8.40 33.80 -2.82
CA GLN A 173 8.35 33.92 -1.34
C GLN A 173 7.80 35.26 -0.80
N ASN A 174 7.68 36.29 -1.61
CA ASN A 174 7.17 37.61 -1.21
C ASN A 174 5.63 37.74 -1.27
N ALA A 175 4.92 36.74 -1.76
CA ALA A 175 3.47 36.81 -2.05
C ALA A 175 2.58 36.07 -1.01
N LEU A 176 3.11 35.72 0.18
CA LEU A 176 2.62 34.63 0.98
C LEU A 176 1.14 34.71 1.41
N ASP A 177 0.59 34.80 2.34
CA ASP A 177 -0.68 34.37 2.92
C ASP A 177 -1.97 34.91 2.29
N LYS A 178 -2.00 36.20 1.92
CA LYS A 178 -3.23 36.79 1.33
C LYS A 178 -3.43 36.44 -0.13
N SER A 179 -2.34 36.32 -0.88
CA SER A 179 -2.39 36.01 -2.33
C SER A 179 -2.82 34.58 -2.56
N THR A 180 -2.45 33.65 -1.71
CA THR A 180 -2.80 32.23 -1.80
C THR A 180 -4.29 32.00 -1.55
N THR A 181 -4.83 32.63 -0.51
CA THR A 181 -6.29 32.57 -0.22
C THR A 181 -7.11 33.20 -1.35
N VAL A 182 -6.67 34.34 -1.86
CA VAL A 182 -7.32 35.02 -3.01
C VAL A 182 -7.26 34.16 -4.25
N PHE A 183 -6.14 33.47 -4.52
CA PHE A 183 -5.99 32.56 -5.64
C PHE A 183 -7.03 31.43 -5.59
N ILE A 184 -7.18 30.75 -4.45
CA ILE A 184 -8.15 29.67 -4.27
C ILE A 184 -9.58 30.18 -4.43
N GLN A 185 -9.91 31.34 -3.86
CA GLN A 185 -11.21 31.98 -4.03
C GLN A 185 -11.50 32.31 -5.50
N GLN A 186 -10.50 32.74 -6.26
CA GLN A 186 -10.63 33.01 -7.68
C GLN A 186 -10.85 31.72 -8.50
N LEU A 187 -10.21 30.60 -8.12
CA LEU A 187 -10.45 29.30 -8.76
C LEU A 187 -11.90 28.85 -8.61
N GLN A 188 -12.47 29.05 -7.42
CA GLN A 188 -13.87 28.75 -7.16
C GLN A 188 -14.81 29.73 -7.90
N ALA A 189 -14.53 31.01 -7.85
CA ALA A 189 -15.35 32.05 -8.52
C ALA A 189 -15.35 31.92 -10.04
N LYS A 190 -14.25 31.52 -10.66
CA LYS A 190 -14.13 31.29 -12.11
C LYS A 190 -14.63 29.92 -12.56
N GLN A 191 -15.15 29.11 -11.65
CA GLN A 191 -15.64 27.74 -11.90
C GLN A 191 -14.61 26.83 -12.60
N VAL A 192 -13.31 27.09 -12.41
CA VAL A 192 -12.25 26.17 -12.86
C VAL A 192 -12.32 24.89 -12.05
N ILE A 193 -12.65 25.01 -10.76
CA ILE A 193 -12.97 23.95 -9.83
C ILE A 193 -14.38 24.23 -9.33
N GLY A 194 -15.39 23.78 -10.09
CA GLY A 194 -16.80 24.03 -9.78
C GLY A 194 -17.39 23.06 -8.76
N ASP A 195 -16.96 21.82 -8.79
CA ASP A 195 -17.43 20.77 -7.87
C ASP A 195 -16.30 19.88 -7.37
N LYS A 196 -16.64 18.88 -6.51
CA LYS A 196 -15.67 17.91 -5.99
C LYS A 196 -15.01 17.07 -7.07
N ASN A 197 -15.74 16.73 -8.13
CA ASN A 197 -15.20 15.93 -9.23
C ASN A 197 -14.16 16.74 -10.01
N ASP A 198 -14.43 18.02 -10.28
CA ASP A 198 -13.47 18.92 -10.92
C ASP A 198 -12.18 19.04 -10.10
N PHE A 199 -12.32 19.13 -8.78
CA PHE A 199 -11.14 19.14 -7.89
C PHE A 199 -10.32 17.84 -8.00
N PHE A 200 -10.95 16.67 -8.02
CA PHE A 200 -10.22 15.41 -8.15
C PHE A 200 -9.56 15.25 -9.53
N VAL A 201 -10.20 15.71 -10.59
CA VAL A 201 -9.60 15.75 -11.93
C VAL A 201 -8.40 16.69 -11.95
N PHE A 202 -8.53 17.88 -11.34
CA PHE A 202 -7.44 18.84 -11.20
C PHE A 202 -6.26 18.26 -10.42
N VAL A 203 -6.50 17.65 -9.25
CA VAL A 203 -5.43 17.02 -8.44
C VAL A 203 -4.75 15.89 -9.20
N ARG A 204 -5.50 15.05 -9.90
CA ARG A 204 -4.94 14.00 -10.76
C ARG A 204 -4.02 14.59 -11.83
N THR A 205 -4.51 15.59 -12.58
CA THR A 205 -3.72 16.27 -13.60
C THR A 205 -2.45 16.90 -13.03
N ALA A 206 -2.56 17.55 -11.88
CA ALA A 206 -1.41 18.15 -11.19
C ALA A 206 -0.39 17.11 -10.70
N ILE A 207 -0.83 15.93 -10.26
CA ILE A 207 0.08 14.82 -9.90
C ILE A 207 0.81 14.33 -11.15
N ASP A 208 0.08 14.02 -12.23
CA ASP A 208 0.67 13.54 -13.48
C ASP A 208 1.71 14.53 -14.02
N LEU A 209 1.38 15.83 -14.05
CA LEU A 209 2.29 16.89 -14.48
C LEU A 209 3.52 17.01 -13.56
N SER A 210 3.32 16.88 -12.24
CA SER A 210 4.42 16.92 -11.27
C SER A 210 5.39 15.74 -11.43
N VAL A 211 4.87 14.54 -11.72
CA VAL A 211 5.67 13.35 -11.97
C VAL A 211 6.48 13.51 -13.25
N ASP A 212 5.85 13.93 -14.35
CA ASP A 212 6.52 14.11 -15.63
C ASP A 212 7.59 15.21 -15.56
N ARG A 213 7.30 16.31 -14.89
CA ARG A 213 8.26 17.40 -14.69
C ARG A 213 9.42 16.99 -13.81
N PHE A 214 9.17 16.26 -12.74
CA PHE A 214 10.21 15.73 -11.85
C PHE A 214 11.21 14.87 -12.64
N GLU A 215 10.72 13.93 -13.44
CA GLU A 215 11.57 13.07 -14.25
C GLU A 215 12.40 13.87 -15.26
N HIS A 216 11.76 14.84 -15.88
CA HIS A 216 12.44 15.71 -16.85
C HIS A 216 13.59 16.51 -16.21
N ILE A 217 13.36 17.10 -15.04
CA ILE A 217 14.36 17.85 -14.28
C ILE A 217 15.48 16.92 -13.76
N LEU A 218 15.11 15.72 -13.29
CA LEU A 218 16.08 14.73 -12.82
C LEU A 218 17.04 14.30 -13.94
N HIS A 219 16.53 14.09 -15.16
CA HIS A 219 17.36 13.80 -16.34
C HIS A 219 18.26 14.98 -16.73
N ALA A 220 17.82 16.22 -16.47
CA ALA A 220 18.62 17.42 -16.70
C ALA A 220 19.68 17.69 -15.62
N GLY A 221 19.68 16.92 -14.51
CA GLY A 221 20.65 17.03 -13.42
C GLY A 221 20.38 18.14 -12.40
N ALA A 222 19.23 18.84 -12.47
CA ALA A 222 18.86 19.94 -11.58
C ALA A 222 18.02 19.43 -10.39
N ILE A 223 18.59 18.62 -9.52
CA ILE A 223 17.87 17.91 -8.44
C ILE A 223 17.14 18.85 -7.46
N GLY A 224 17.68 20.05 -7.20
CA GLY A 224 17.14 21.01 -6.24
C GLY A 224 15.73 21.47 -6.58
N ASP A 225 15.44 21.71 -7.85
CA ASP A 225 14.17 22.27 -8.33
C ASP A 225 13.12 21.18 -8.66
N ALA A 226 13.53 19.92 -8.63
CA ALA A 226 12.68 18.81 -9.03
C ALA A 226 11.44 18.63 -8.14
N TYR A 227 11.49 19.03 -6.87
CA TYR A 227 10.40 18.87 -5.91
C TYR A 227 9.46 20.08 -5.79
N VAL A 228 9.78 21.21 -6.41
CA VAL A 228 9.01 22.46 -6.24
C VAL A 228 7.52 22.27 -6.57
N MET A 229 7.22 21.61 -7.68
CA MET A 229 5.82 21.36 -8.09
C MET A 229 5.10 20.43 -7.12
N VAL A 230 5.77 19.41 -6.63
CA VAL A 230 5.22 18.43 -5.68
C VAL A 230 4.92 19.10 -4.33
N ASP A 231 5.83 19.94 -3.84
CA ASP A 231 5.67 20.67 -2.59
C ASP A 231 4.54 21.72 -2.70
N ALA A 232 4.48 22.43 -3.81
CA ALA A 232 3.39 23.36 -4.13
C ALA A 232 2.03 22.65 -4.20
N LEU A 233 1.97 21.45 -4.80
CA LEU A 233 0.76 20.65 -4.87
C LEU A 233 0.29 20.21 -3.48
N ALA A 234 1.22 19.71 -2.64
CA ALA A 234 0.89 19.29 -1.28
C ALA A 234 0.28 20.45 -0.47
N LYS A 235 0.86 21.67 -0.58
CA LYS A 235 0.32 22.86 0.05
C LYS A 235 -1.06 23.23 -0.47
N LEU A 236 -1.25 23.22 -1.78
CA LEU A 236 -2.55 23.53 -2.38
C LEU A 236 -3.64 22.58 -1.87
N ILE A 237 -3.35 21.28 -1.84
CA ILE A 237 -4.28 20.27 -1.32
C ILE A 237 -4.60 20.52 0.15
N SER A 238 -3.61 20.81 1.00
CA SER A 238 -3.84 21.05 2.43
C SER A 238 -4.71 22.30 2.65
N MET A 239 -4.52 23.35 1.87
CA MET A 239 -5.36 24.55 1.93
C MET A 239 -6.81 24.26 1.51
N PHE A 240 -7.05 23.46 0.47
CA PHE A 240 -8.40 23.04 0.10
C PHE A 240 -9.08 22.22 1.21
N ILE A 241 -8.33 21.36 1.90
CA ILE A 241 -8.83 20.59 3.04
C ILE A 241 -9.20 21.53 4.19
N SER A 242 -8.35 22.50 4.51
CA SER A 242 -8.56 23.48 5.60
C SER A 242 -9.76 24.39 5.34
N MET A 243 -9.94 24.79 4.07
CA MET A 243 -11.05 25.69 3.65
C MET A 243 -12.37 24.94 3.40
N ASN A 244 -12.39 23.61 3.51
CA ASN A 244 -13.63 22.85 3.33
C ASN A 244 -14.55 23.04 4.55
N GLU A 245 -15.49 23.96 4.44
CA GLU A 245 -16.51 24.27 5.45
C GLU A 245 -17.85 23.55 5.18
N ASP A 246 -17.86 22.59 4.26
CA ASP A 246 -19.08 21.88 3.88
C ASP A 246 -19.66 21.12 5.07
N ALA A 247 -20.80 21.53 5.57
CA ALA A 247 -21.48 20.89 6.69
C ALA A 247 -21.83 19.40 6.44
N SER A 248 -21.82 18.98 5.18
CA SER A 248 -22.14 17.59 4.74
C SER A 248 -20.93 16.67 4.71
N THR A 249 -19.70 17.19 4.70
CA THR A 249 -18.49 16.38 4.55
C THR A 249 -17.41 16.87 5.51
N SER A 250 -17.01 16.04 6.48
CA SER A 250 -15.93 16.39 7.39
C SER A 250 -14.59 16.55 6.65
N ARG A 251 -13.71 17.41 7.14
CA ARG A 251 -12.35 17.58 6.60
C ARG A 251 -11.58 16.24 6.52
N ALA A 252 -11.75 15.39 7.53
CA ALA A 252 -11.15 14.06 7.53
C ALA A 252 -11.68 13.16 6.41
N SER A 253 -12.97 13.25 6.07
CA SER A 253 -13.56 12.49 4.96
C SER A 253 -13.10 13.02 3.60
N PHE A 254 -12.95 14.34 3.47
CA PHE A 254 -12.40 14.94 2.25
C PHE A 254 -10.93 14.57 2.06
N LEU A 255 -10.11 14.66 3.11
CA LEU A 255 -8.73 14.17 3.12
C LEU A 255 -8.65 12.70 2.70
N ASP A 256 -9.52 11.84 3.24
CA ASP A 256 -9.58 10.42 2.89
C ASP A 256 -9.79 10.22 1.38
N SER A 257 -10.71 10.96 0.78
CA SER A 257 -10.99 10.92 -0.66
C SER A 257 -9.78 11.35 -1.50
N VAL A 258 -9.05 12.37 -1.06
CA VAL A 258 -7.80 12.82 -1.71
C VAL A 258 -6.71 11.75 -1.60
N LEU A 259 -6.53 11.15 -0.42
CA LEU A 259 -5.54 10.09 -0.21
C LEU A 259 -5.88 8.84 -1.03
N VAL A 260 -7.16 8.49 -1.18
CA VAL A 260 -7.62 7.42 -2.10
C VAL A 260 -7.22 7.74 -3.53
N LEU A 261 -7.45 8.98 -3.99
CA LEU A 261 -7.05 9.39 -5.34
C LEU A 261 -5.53 9.27 -5.53
N ILE A 262 -4.72 9.77 -4.59
CA ILE A 262 -3.25 9.66 -4.66
C ILE A 262 -2.83 8.19 -4.71
N THR A 263 -3.45 7.33 -3.91
CA THR A 263 -3.20 5.88 -3.90
C THR A 263 -3.51 5.24 -5.25
N LEU A 264 -4.65 5.59 -5.87
CA LEU A 264 -5.04 5.09 -7.19
C LEU A 264 -4.08 5.57 -8.29
N VAL A 265 -3.67 6.85 -8.26
CA VAL A 265 -2.71 7.40 -9.23
C VAL A 265 -1.33 6.73 -9.05
N LEU A 266 -0.86 6.56 -7.82
CA LEU A 266 0.38 5.83 -7.55
C LEU A 266 0.33 4.39 -8.08
N ASN A 267 -0.78 3.67 -7.81
CA ASN A 267 -0.96 2.32 -8.32
C ASN A 267 -0.97 2.28 -9.86
N HIS A 268 -1.63 3.25 -10.50
CA HIS A 268 -1.61 3.38 -11.95
C HIS A 268 -0.18 3.56 -12.49
N HIS A 269 0.59 4.48 -11.90
CA HIS A 269 2.00 4.68 -12.28
C HIS A 269 2.86 3.45 -11.98
N HIS A 270 2.61 2.74 -10.88
CA HIS A 270 3.32 1.50 -10.55
C HIS A 270 3.09 0.41 -11.60
N VAL A 271 1.84 0.19 -12.01
CA VAL A 271 1.51 -0.78 -13.06
C VAL A 271 2.07 -0.37 -14.42
N LYS A 272 1.96 0.94 -14.77
CA LYS A 272 2.40 1.48 -16.07
C LYS A 272 3.93 1.46 -16.22
N ARG A 273 4.67 1.80 -15.16
CA ARG A 273 6.13 2.01 -15.20
C ARG A 273 6.94 0.82 -14.67
N GLY A 274 6.34 -0.07 -13.88
CA GLY A 274 7.00 -1.23 -13.30
C GLY A 274 8.27 -0.85 -12.54
N GLU A 275 9.42 -1.42 -12.95
CA GLU A 275 10.73 -1.17 -12.34
C GLU A 275 11.25 0.26 -12.53
N GLN A 276 10.70 1.00 -13.49
CA GLN A 276 11.10 2.40 -13.76
C GLN A 276 10.36 3.41 -12.88
N LEU A 277 9.44 2.96 -12.01
CA LEU A 277 8.73 3.85 -11.10
C LEU A 277 9.71 4.60 -10.19
N ASN A 278 9.71 5.92 -10.25
CA ASN A 278 10.44 6.74 -9.31
C ASN A 278 9.58 7.03 -8.07
N GLN A 279 9.76 6.24 -7.02
CA GLN A 279 8.99 6.35 -5.78
C GLN A 279 9.16 7.69 -5.04
N ARG A 280 10.24 8.45 -5.32
CA ARG A 280 10.59 9.69 -4.60
C ARG A 280 9.54 10.78 -4.72
N VAL A 281 8.88 10.88 -5.88
CA VAL A 281 7.84 11.88 -6.14
C VAL A 281 6.65 11.66 -5.23
N PHE A 282 6.12 10.43 -5.22
CA PHE A 282 4.96 10.07 -4.40
C PHE A 282 5.26 10.08 -2.90
N PHE A 283 6.47 9.63 -2.53
CA PHE A 283 6.93 9.77 -1.14
C PHE A 283 6.96 11.25 -0.74
N ARG A 284 7.53 12.13 -1.57
CA ARG A 284 7.59 13.57 -1.27
C ARG A 284 6.20 14.17 -1.14
N LEU A 285 5.31 13.85 -2.08
CA LEU A 285 3.91 14.32 -2.05
C LEU A 285 3.21 13.93 -0.75
N LEU A 286 3.22 12.65 -0.39
CA LEU A 286 2.56 12.15 0.82
C LEU A 286 3.21 12.68 2.10
N SER A 287 4.55 12.77 2.14
CA SER A 287 5.30 13.31 3.28
C SER A 287 5.01 14.79 3.49
N MET A 288 5.00 15.60 2.42
CA MET A 288 4.69 17.03 2.50
C MET A 288 3.22 17.26 2.84
N LEU A 289 2.31 16.49 2.24
CA LEU A 289 0.88 16.58 2.55
C LEU A 289 0.61 16.24 4.03
N LEU A 290 1.23 15.20 4.56
CA LEU A 290 1.15 14.85 5.98
C LEU A 290 1.66 15.99 6.87
N HIS A 291 2.78 16.60 6.50
CA HIS A 291 3.36 17.73 7.24
C HIS A 291 2.46 18.97 7.19
N GLU A 292 1.99 19.35 6.00
CA GLU A 292 1.12 20.52 5.83
C GLU A 292 -0.23 20.34 6.54
N VAL A 293 -0.86 19.18 6.40
CA VAL A 293 -2.12 18.86 7.10
C VAL A 293 -1.94 18.88 8.61
N HIS A 294 -0.81 18.38 9.14
CA HIS A 294 -0.53 18.42 10.56
C HIS A 294 -0.38 19.88 11.05
N ASN A 295 0.42 20.69 10.36
CA ASN A 295 0.61 22.08 10.73
C ASN A 295 -0.69 22.90 10.69
N GLU A 296 -1.49 22.72 9.65
CA GLU A 296 -2.77 23.42 9.51
C GLU A 296 -3.83 22.91 10.49
N SER A 297 -3.70 21.68 10.95
CA SER A 297 -4.62 21.10 11.93
C SER A 297 -4.42 21.60 13.36
N GLU A 298 -3.32 22.28 13.68
CA GLU A 298 -3.06 22.82 15.03
C GLU A 298 -4.19 23.72 15.56
N ASN A 299 -4.93 24.36 14.66
CA ASN A 299 -6.08 25.22 15.01
C ASN A 299 -7.42 24.45 15.10
N LEU A 300 -7.41 23.15 14.83
CA LEU A 300 -8.61 22.29 14.87
C LEU A 300 -8.77 21.61 16.23
N SER A 301 -9.95 21.05 16.45
CA SER A 301 -10.17 20.20 17.64
C SER A 301 -9.26 18.98 17.63
N GLU A 302 -8.82 18.54 18.80
CA GLU A 302 -8.01 17.32 18.93
C GLU A 302 -8.65 16.10 18.29
N GLN A 303 -9.99 16.01 18.29
CA GLN A 303 -10.72 14.92 17.67
C GLN A 303 -10.58 14.94 16.14
N GLU A 304 -10.63 16.10 15.51
CA GLU A 304 -10.44 16.24 14.07
C GLU A 304 -8.99 15.93 13.67
N GLN A 305 -8.02 16.42 14.44
CA GLN A 305 -6.60 16.08 14.22
C GLN A 305 -6.37 14.56 14.29
N ARG A 306 -6.91 13.90 15.30
CA ARG A 306 -6.86 12.44 15.45
C ARG A 306 -7.49 11.73 14.24
N ASN A 307 -8.70 12.15 13.86
CA ASN A 307 -9.41 11.55 12.74
C ASN A 307 -8.61 11.68 11.42
N MET A 308 -7.96 12.81 11.18
CA MET A 308 -7.12 13.00 10.00
C MET A 308 -5.90 12.07 10.01
N MET A 309 -5.21 11.91 11.15
CA MET A 309 -4.08 10.98 11.27
C MET A 309 -4.49 9.52 11.09
N LEU A 310 -5.66 9.14 11.60
CA LEU A 310 -6.20 7.78 11.39
C LEU A 310 -6.50 7.52 9.90
N LYS A 311 -6.89 8.55 9.12
CA LYS A 311 -7.07 8.42 7.67
C LYS A 311 -5.74 8.16 6.95
N PHE A 312 -4.67 8.86 7.34
CA PHE A 312 -3.33 8.54 6.82
C PHE A 312 -2.93 7.10 7.14
N ALA A 313 -3.12 6.66 8.39
CA ALA A 313 -2.79 5.29 8.80
C ALA A 313 -3.55 4.23 7.96
N ALA A 314 -4.85 4.43 7.76
CA ALA A 314 -5.67 3.55 6.95
C ALA A 314 -5.19 3.50 5.49
N ARG A 315 -4.87 4.66 4.89
CA ARG A 315 -4.39 4.71 3.50
C ARG A 315 -2.97 4.18 3.34
N PHE A 316 -2.10 4.35 4.34
CA PHE A 316 -0.76 3.73 4.31
C PHE A 316 -0.85 2.19 4.32
N SER A 317 -1.87 1.61 4.92
CA SER A 317 -2.14 0.17 4.82
C SER A 317 -2.43 -0.29 3.37
N ASP A 318 -3.07 0.56 2.56
CA ASP A 318 -3.33 0.26 1.15
C ASP A 318 -2.07 0.33 0.27
N LEU A 319 -1.04 1.06 0.73
CA LEU A 319 0.25 1.24 0.04
C LEU A 319 1.31 0.21 0.44
N GLY A 320 0.94 -0.80 1.22
CA GLY A 320 1.87 -1.78 1.77
C GLY A 320 2.74 -2.51 0.74
N PRO A 321 3.93 -2.97 1.13
CA PRO A 321 4.97 -3.47 0.21
C PRO A 321 4.59 -4.75 -0.54
N LEU A 322 3.62 -5.55 -0.06
CA LEU A 322 3.07 -6.69 -0.79
C LEU A 322 2.23 -6.26 -1.99
N ARG A 323 1.56 -5.10 -1.90
CA ARG A 323 0.73 -4.55 -2.98
C ARG A 323 1.55 -3.72 -3.95
N LEU A 324 2.45 -2.89 -3.43
CA LEU A 324 3.24 -1.92 -4.18
C LEU A 324 4.74 -2.11 -3.91
N PRO A 325 5.36 -3.20 -4.38
CA PRO A 325 6.77 -3.48 -4.12
C PRO A 325 7.71 -2.37 -4.61
N GLY A 326 7.38 -1.67 -5.70
CA GLY A 326 8.15 -0.52 -6.20
C GLY A 326 8.10 0.71 -5.31
N PHE A 327 7.20 0.75 -4.30
CA PHE A 327 7.06 1.86 -3.36
C PHE A 327 7.55 1.52 -1.93
N THR A 328 8.15 0.37 -1.72
CA THR A 328 8.52 -0.15 -0.39
C THR A 328 9.33 0.84 0.45
N PHE A 329 10.37 1.48 -0.10
CA PHE A 329 11.21 2.42 0.67
C PHE A 329 10.51 3.76 0.94
N GLY A 330 9.70 4.23 0.00
CA GLY A 330 8.85 5.41 0.21
C GLY A 330 7.84 5.15 1.32
N TRP A 331 7.14 4.02 1.25
CA TRP A 331 6.19 3.58 2.27
C TRP A 331 6.85 3.40 3.65
N LEU A 332 7.99 2.73 3.71
CA LEU A 332 8.75 2.53 4.95
C LEU A 332 9.17 3.87 5.58
N SER A 333 9.53 4.86 4.75
CA SER A 333 9.84 6.21 5.22
C SER A 333 8.60 6.96 5.73
N LEU A 334 7.41 6.69 5.15
CA LEU A 334 6.15 7.29 5.61
C LEU A 334 5.71 6.73 6.96
N ILE A 335 5.77 5.42 7.18
CA ILE A 335 5.39 4.84 8.48
C ILE A 335 6.37 5.20 9.61
N GLN A 336 7.59 5.59 9.27
CA GLN A 336 8.61 6.12 10.20
C GLN A 336 8.66 7.64 10.22
N HIS A 337 7.71 8.33 9.54
CA HIS A 337 7.76 9.77 9.44
C HIS A 337 7.68 10.43 10.82
N ARG A 338 8.54 11.45 11.02
CA ARG A 338 8.72 12.15 12.31
C ARG A 338 7.44 12.75 12.91
N VAL A 339 6.45 13.05 12.06
CA VAL A 339 5.14 13.53 12.50
C VAL A 339 4.20 12.35 12.73
N PHE A 340 4.17 11.37 11.82
CA PHE A 340 3.20 10.28 11.83
C PHE A 340 3.41 9.31 13.00
N LEU A 341 4.63 8.78 13.13
CA LEU A 341 4.95 7.73 14.11
C LEU A 341 4.61 8.14 15.56
N PRO A 342 5.11 9.28 16.09
CA PRO A 342 4.80 9.65 17.46
C PRO A 342 3.33 10.02 17.66
N VAL A 343 2.71 10.72 16.70
CA VAL A 343 1.31 11.13 16.83
C VAL A 343 0.37 9.93 16.87
N ILE A 344 0.56 8.93 16.01
CA ILE A 344 -0.31 7.75 15.95
C ILE A 344 -0.16 6.85 17.20
N LEU A 345 1.05 6.73 17.74
CA LEU A 345 1.32 5.88 18.90
C LEU A 345 1.04 6.55 20.26
N GLN A 346 1.00 7.88 20.31
CA GLN A 346 0.68 8.63 21.53
C GLN A 346 -0.80 9.05 21.62
N MET A 347 -1.66 8.55 20.72
CA MET A 347 -3.09 8.84 20.80
C MET A 347 -3.69 8.32 22.12
N PRO A 348 -4.61 9.10 22.75
CA PRO A 348 -5.34 8.64 23.92
C PRO A 348 -6.04 7.29 23.63
N ASP A 349 -6.18 6.49 24.69
CA ASP A 349 -6.84 5.17 24.65
C ASP A 349 -6.25 4.20 23.60
N ASN A 350 -4.98 4.44 23.17
CA ASN A 350 -4.24 3.61 22.22
C ASN A 350 -4.97 3.38 20.87
N VAL A 351 -5.86 4.29 20.47
CA VAL A 351 -6.71 4.15 19.27
C VAL A 351 -5.91 3.92 17.99
N GLY A 352 -4.70 4.49 17.90
CA GLY A 352 -3.80 4.32 16.76
C GLY A 352 -3.03 2.99 16.73
N TRP A 353 -2.93 2.30 17.85
CA TRP A 353 -2.06 1.13 17.98
C TRP A 353 -2.41 -0.01 17.03
N GLY A 354 -3.69 -0.36 16.92
CA GLY A 354 -4.13 -1.44 16.05
C GLY A 354 -3.80 -1.18 14.57
N LEU A 355 -3.99 0.05 14.11
CA LEU A 355 -3.65 0.45 12.74
C LEU A 355 -2.14 0.42 12.50
N TYR A 356 -1.37 0.95 13.44
CA TYR A 356 0.09 0.95 13.31
C TYR A 356 0.69 -0.46 13.40
N ALA A 357 0.16 -1.31 14.28
CA ALA A 357 0.53 -2.72 14.35
C ALA A 357 0.29 -3.45 13.02
N ASN A 358 -0.84 -3.16 12.34
CA ASN A 358 -1.10 -3.69 10.99
C ASN A 358 -0.02 -3.27 9.98
N LEU A 359 0.47 -2.03 10.04
CA LEU A 359 1.55 -1.57 9.16
C LEU A 359 2.86 -2.32 9.43
N VAL A 360 3.21 -2.53 10.71
CA VAL A 360 4.41 -3.28 11.08
C VAL A 360 4.29 -4.76 10.66
N VAL A 361 3.12 -5.37 10.85
CA VAL A 361 2.85 -6.75 10.40
C VAL A 361 2.98 -6.86 8.88
N GLN A 362 2.40 -5.95 8.10
CA GLN A 362 2.56 -5.95 6.64
C GLN A 362 4.03 -5.86 6.21
N LEU A 363 4.85 -5.09 6.93
CA LEU A 363 6.29 -5.03 6.69
C LEU A 363 6.96 -6.37 6.96
N LEU A 364 6.65 -7.00 8.10
CA LEU A 364 7.21 -8.29 8.50
C LEU A 364 6.78 -9.42 7.55
N ASP A 365 5.51 -9.45 7.13
CA ASP A 365 4.98 -10.42 6.17
C ASP A 365 5.65 -10.27 4.80
N SER A 366 5.81 -9.03 4.32
CA SER A 366 6.54 -8.76 3.08
C SER A 366 7.99 -9.20 3.16
N LEU A 367 8.64 -8.95 4.28
CA LEU A 367 10.01 -9.41 4.51
C LEU A 367 10.09 -10.93 4.58
N SER A 368 9.12 -11.59 5.24
CA SER A 368 9.02 -13.04 5.29
C SER A 368 8.97 -13.66 3.90
N GLU A 369 8.12 -13.12 3.00
CA GLU A 369 8.04 -13.58 1.61
C GLU A 369 9.37 -13.40 0.86
N GLN A 370 10.04 -12.26 1.04
CA GLN A 370 11.32 -11.99 0.38
C GLN A 370 12.46 -12.91 0.87
N LEU A 371 12.40 -13.34 2.13
CA LEU A 371 13.42 -14.20 2.74
C LEU A 371 13.23 -15.69 2.47
N LYS A 372 12.09 -16.12 1.89
CA LYS A 372 11.88 -17.49 1.40
C LYS A 372 12.74 -17.82 0.18
N ALA A 373 13.19 -16.82 -0.56
CA ALA A 373 14.00 -17.02 -1.76
C ALA A 373 15.37 -17.58 -1.41
N PHE A 374 15.83 -18.60 -2.17
CA PHE A 374 17.15 -19.21 -2.00
C PHE A 374 18.29 -18.17 -2.16
N ASN A 375 18.10 -17.20 -3.06
CA ASN A 375 19.06 -16.14 -3.32
C ASN A 375 18.48 -14.80 -2.84
N ILE A 376 18.90 -14.37 -1.65
CA ILE A 376 18.41 -13.14 -1.04
C ILE A 376 18.99 -11.92 -1.76
N LEU A 377 18.14 -11.11 -2.35
CA LEU A 377 18.50 -9.90 -3.06
C LEU A 377 19.10 -8.85 -2.11
N THR A 378 19.97 -7.98 -2.64
CA THR A 378 20.54 -6.86 -1.88
C THR A 378 19.45 -5.94 -1.34
N VAL A 379 18.40 -5.71 -2.12
CA VAL A 379 17.22 -4.91 -1.70
C VAL A 379 16.57 -5.50 -0.45
N SER A 380 16.37 -6.81 -0.39
CA SER A 380 15.77 -7.50 0.77
C SER A 380 16.64 -7.36 2.02
N LYS A 381 17.97 -7.33 1.86
CA LYS A 381 18.90 -7.06 2.99
C LYS A 381 18.75 -5.64 3.52
N GLU A 382 18.53 -4.66 2.65
CA GLU A 382 18.29 -3.27 3.09
C GLU A 382 16.91 -3.12 3.75
N VAL A 383 15.88 -3.79 3.25
CA VAL A 383 14.56 -3.84 3.92
C VAL A 383 14.69 -4.48 5.30
N TYR A 384 15.43 -5.59 5.44
CA TYR A 384 15.70 -6.22 6.73
C TYR A 384 16.37 -5.26 7.72
N ARG A 385 17.43 -4.55 7.28
CA ARG A 385 18.13 -3.57 8.13
C ARG A 385 17.23 -2.44 8.58
N ALA A 386 16.41 -1.93 7.67
CA ALA A 386 15.46 -0.86 7.96
C ALA A 386 14.34 -1.33 8.90
N THR A 387 13.85 -2.57 8.74
CA THR A 387 12.88 -3.20 9.64
C THR A 387 13.48 -3.37 11.04
N LEU A 388 14.71 -3.89 11.15
CA LEU A 388 15.39 -4.02 12.43
C LEU A 388 15.55 -2.66 13.13
N LYS A 389 15.95 -1.63 12.38
CA LYS A 389 16.06 -0.26 12.92
C LYS A 389 14.72 0.26 13.43
N LEU A 390 13.63 0.04 12.68
CA LEU A 390 12.29 0.42 13.12
C LEU A 390 11.90 -0.29 14.42
N LEU A 391 12.09 -1.62 14.50
CA LEU A 391 11.75 -2.38 15.71
C LEU A 391 12.56 -1.93 16.92
N VAL A 392 13.85 -1.60 16.74
CA VAL A 392 14.69 -1.04 17.81
C VAL A 392 14.18 0.33 18.27
N VAL A 393 13.76 1.20 17.35
CA VAL A 393 13.16 2.49 17.72
C VAL A 393 11.85 2.28 18.46
N LEU A 394 10.99 1.39 17.98
CA LEU A 394 9.71 1.08 18.65
C LEU A 394 9.94 0.49 20.05
N GLN A 395 10.89 -0.43 20.20
CA GLN A 395 11.24 -1.03 21.48
C GLN A 395 11.77 0.00 22.49
N HIS A 396 12.54 0.98 22.01
CA HIS A 396 13.13 2.00 22.87
C HIS A 396 12.13 3.13 23.22
N ASP A 397 11.45 3.68 22.21
CA ASP A 397 10.62 4.88 22.37
C ASP A 397 9.15 4.57 22.73
N PHE A 398 8.66 3.38 22.35
CA PHE A 398 7.28 2.92 22.53
C PHE A 398 7.20 1.48 23.05
N PRO A 399 7.86 1.16 24.17
CA PRO A 399 7.93 -0.21 24.67
C PRO A 399 6.55 -0.80 25.01
N ASP A 400 5.62 0.03 25.50
CA ASP A 400 4.25 -0.39 25.82
C ASP A 400 3.48 -0.82 24.57
N PHE A 401 3.67 -0.14 23.44
CA PHE A 401 3.10 -0.54 22.16
C PHE A 401 3.63 -1.91 21.71
N VAL A 402 4.96 -2.12 21.81
CA VAL A 402 5.57 -3.40 21.40
C VAL A 402 5.10 -4.53 22.31
N ALA A 403 5.02 -4.29 23.62
CA ALA A 403 4.54 -5.27 24.58
C ALA A 403 3.05 -5.60 24.41
N GLY A 404 2.21 -4.59 24.08
CA GLY A 404 0.78 -4.78 23.83
C GLY A 404 0.44 -5.43 22.47
N ASN A 405 1.42 -5.60 21.58
CA ASN A 405 1.30 -6.29 20.28
C ASN A 405 2.34 -7.42 20.15
N HIS A 406 2.84 -7.91 21.26
CA HIS A 406 3.97 -8.83 21.34
C HIS A 406 3.73 -10.14 20.58
N VAL A 407 2.60 -10.78 20.82
CA VAL A 407 2.28 -12.09 20.22
C VAL A 407 2.14 -11.95 18.71
N ARG A 408 1.44 -10.94 18.27
CA ARG A 408 1.19 -10.64 16.85
C ARG A 408 2.48 -10.34 16.09
N LEU A 409 3.34 -9.50 16.67
CA LEU A 409 4.63 -9.15 16.05
C LEU A 409 5.55 -10.37 16.00
N CYS A 410 5.65 -11.15 17.08
CA CYS A 410 6.43 -12.39 17.09
C CYS A 410 5.93 -13.41 16.07
N ALA A 411 4.61 -13.52 15.89
CA ALA A 411 3.99 -14.44 14.93
C ALA A 411 4.35 -14.13 13.46
N SER A 412 4.52 -12.84 13.11
CA SER A 412 4.86 -12.39 11.75
C SER A 412 6.37 -12.40 11.46
N ILE A 413 7.22 -12.58 12.48
CA ILE A 413 8.66 -12.63 12.29
C ILE A 413 9.08 -14.01 11.83
N PRO A 414 9.84 -14.15 10.70
CA PRO A 414 10.36 -15.43 10.27
C PRO A 414 11.23 -16.11 11.37
N PRO A 415 11.10 -17.43 11.57
CA PRO A 415 11.78 -18.14 12.68
C PRO A 415 13.29 -17.97 12.74
N HIS A 416 13.93 -17.79 11.59
CA HIS A 416 15.38 -17.61 11.47
C HIS A 416 15.84 -16.17 11.71
N CYS A 417 14.93 -15.22 11.84
CA CYS A 417 15.23 -13.78 12.05
C CYS A 417 15.37 -13.45 13.55
N THR A 418 16.30 -14.09 14.24
CA THR A 418 16.48 -13.96 15.71
C THR A 418 16.74 -12.53 16.17
N GLN A 419 17.36 -11.69 15.35
CA GLN A 419 17.61 -10.28 15.72
C GLN A 419 16.30 -9.47 15.78
N LEU A 420 15.40 -9.66 14.80
CA LEU A 420 14.09 -9.02 14.81
C LEU A 420 13.25 -9.51 16.00
N LEU A 421 13.28 -10.81 16.24
CA LEU A 421 12.59 -11.41 17.38
C LEU A 421 13.11 -10.86 18.71
N ASN A 422 14.43 -10.77 18.88
CA ASN A 422 15.02 -10.22 20.10
C ASN A 422 14.66 -8.73 20.31
N ALA A 423 14.52 -7.94 19.24
CA ALA A 423 14.08 -6.56 19.37
C ALA A 423 12.65 -6.44 19.92
N VAL A 424 11.75 -7.37 19.58
CA VAL A 424 10.39 -7.42 20.15
C VAL A 424 10.42 -7.94 21.58
N LEU A 425 11.13 -9.07 21.82
CA LEU A 425 11.17 -9.73 23.13
C LEU A 425 11.87 -8.89 24.22
N SER A 426 12.78 -8.01 23.85
CA SER A 426 13.51 -7.13 24.78
C SER A 426 12.74 -5.86 25.15
N ALA A 427 11.54 -5.65 24.61
CA ALA A 427 10.72 -4.50 24.98
C ALA A 427 10.33 -4.57 26.47
N ASN A 428 10.66 -3.52 27.19
CA ASN A 428 10.46 -3.44 28.63
C ASN A 428 9.50 -2.30 28.96
N PRO A 429 8.20 -2.58 29.11
CA PRO A 429 7.20 -1.56 29.39
C PRO A 429 7.41 -0.95 30.79
N GLN A 430 7.21 0.35 30.92
CA GLN A 430 7.44 1.08 32.18
C GLN A 430 6.53 0.61 33.33
N GLN A 431 5.39 -0.01 33.03
CA GLN A 431 4.45 -0.54 34.02
C GLN A 431 4.80 -1.97 34.50
N GLY A 432 5.83 -2.59 33.94
CA GLY A 432 6.21 -3.98 34.25
C GLY A 432 6.95 -4.18 35.58
N TYR A 433 7.38 -3.12 36.26
CA TYR A 433 8.15 -3.22 37.52
C TYR A 433 7.40 -2.58 38.67
N THR A 434 7.18 -3.38 39.73
CA THR A 434 6.68 -2.86 41.00
C THR A 434 7.80 -3.01 42.04
N LYS A 435 8.14 -1.89 42.71
CA LYS A 435 9.07 -1.95 43.86
C LYS A 435 8.32 -2.47 45.06
N LEU A 436 8.76 -3.64 45.57
CA LEU A 436 8.27 -4.17 46.83
C LEU A 436 8.82 -3.35 48.01
N PRO A 437 8.13 -3.38 49.19
CA PRO A 437 8.56 -2.66 50.38
C PRO A 437 9.97 -3.05 50.90
N ASP A 438 10.46 -4.22 50.51
CA ASP A 438 11.79 -4.76 50.84
C ASP A 438 12.87 -4.32 49.84
N GLY A 439 12.54 -3.48 48.87
CA GLY A 439 13.46 -2.98 47.86
C GLY A 439 13.73 -3.90 46.69
N LYS A 440 13.09 -5.08 46.66
CA LYS A 440 13.14 -5.98 45.50
C LYS A 440 12.19 -5.48 44.40
N GLU A 441 12.56 -5.68 43.16
CA GLU A 441 11.73 -5.41 42.03
C GLU A 441 10.97 -6.70 41.67
N GLU A 442 9.63 -6.64 41.73
CA GLU A 442 8.76 -7.70 41.22
C GLU A 442 8.47 -7.44 39.76
N ILE A 443 8.76 -8.39 38.91
CA ILE A 443 8.45 -8.34 37.47
C ILE A 443 7.00 -8.80 37.34
N LYS A 444 6.11 -7.85 37.03
CA LYS A 444 4.69 -8.15 36.69
C LYS A 444 4.52 -8.33 35.21
N THR A 445 3.60 -9.20 34.85
CA THR A 445 3.19 -9.30 33.45
C THR A 445 2.56 -7.99 33.01
N TYR A 446 2.95 -7.49 31.83
CA TYR A 446 2.32 -6.32 31.22
C TYR A 446 0.86 -6.67 30.86
N PRO A 447 -0.14 -5.94 31.38
CA PRO A 447 -1.56 -6.28 31.16
C PRO A 447 -1.93 -6.35 29.68
N GLY A 448 -1.38 -5.47 28.83
CA GLY A 448 -1.65 -5.45 27.39
C GLY A 448 -1.25 -6.75 26.69
N LEU A 449 -0.18 -7.43 27.13
CA LEU A 449 0.22 -8.73 26.60
C LEU A 449 -0.85 -9.79 26.82
N ILE A 450 -1.45 -9.80 28.02
CA ILE A 450 -2.50 -10.76 28.37
C ILE A 450 -3.79 -10.42 27.65
N GLU A 451 -4.14 -9.16 27.56
CA GLU A 451 -5.31 -8.70 26.82
C GLU A 451 -5.21 -9.04 25.33
N GLU A 452 -4.03 -8.87 24.70
CA GLU A 452 -3.79 -9.28 23.31
C GLU A 452 -4.06 -10.78 23.13
N ALA A 453 -3.43 -11.63 23.96
CA ALA A 453 -3.61 -13.08 23.89
C ALA A 453 -5.05 -13.50 24.13
N LYS A 454 -5.70 -12.91 25.14
CA LYS A 454 -7.10 -13.20 25.49
C LYS A 454 -8.06 -12.77 24.38
N SER A 455 -7.90 -11.58 23.80
CA SER A 455 -8.72 -11.08 22.69
C SER A 455 -8.64 -12.03 21.49
N MET A 456 -7.42 -12.45 21.13
CA MET A 456 -7.22 -13.40 20.04
C MET A 456 -7.91 -14.74 20.27
N LEU A 457 -7.81 -15.30 21.49
CA LEU A 457 -8.46 -16.56 21.85
C LEU A 457 -9.99 -16.41 21.87
N GLN A 458 -10.50 -15.26 22.29
CA GLN A 458 -11.94 -14.98 22.33
C GLN A 458 -12.51 -14.81 20.90
N GLU A 459 -11.82 -14.07 20.03
CA GLU A 459 -12.20 -13.91 18.63
C GLU A 459 -12.18 -15.25 17.86
N GLY A 460 -11.23 -16.12 18.20
CA GLY A 460 -11.12 -17.47 17.66
C GLY A 460 -12.08 -18.49 18.28
N GLY A 461 -12.87 -18.12 19.29
CA GLY A 461 -13.76 -19.03 20.01
C GLY A 461 -13.03 -20.10 20.84
N LEU A 462 -11.75 -19.87 21.16
CA LEU A 462 -10.86 -20.82 21.83
C LEU A 462 -10.76 -20.59 23.34
N LEU A 463 -11.12 -19.40 23.82
CA LEU A 463 -10.92 -19.02 25.22
C LEU A 463 -11.62 -20.00 26.18
N ASP A 464 -12.89 -20.31 25.91
CA ASP A 464 -13.67 -21.23 26.76
C ASP A 464 -13.08 -22.66 26.75
N LEU A 465 -12.54 -23.11 25.60
CA LEU A 465 -11.92 -24.42 25.48
C LEU A 465 -10.61 -24.48 26.29
N VAL A 466 -9.78 -23.43 26.22
CA VAL A 466 -8.56 -23.35 27.02
C VAL A 466 -8.90 -23.26 28.51
N ASP A 467 -9.86 -22.44 28.91
CA ASP A 467 -10.32 -22.34 30.30
C ASP A 467 -10.84 -23.68 30.82
N GLN A 468 -11.59 -24.43 30.02
CA GLN A 468 -12.06 -25.77 30.36
C GLN A 468 -10.87 -26.72 30.65
N THR A 469 -9.82 -26.71 29.81
CA THR A 469 -8.63 -27.57 30.07
C THR A 469 -7.91 -27.20 31.35
N LEU A 470 -7.89 -25.90 31.72
CA LEU A 470 -7.22 -25.41 32.91
C LEU A 470 -8.01 -25.64 34.22
N GLN A 471 -9.35 -25.68 34.14
CA GLN A 471 -10.22 -25.85 35.31
C GLN A 471 -10.54 -27.32 35.60
N VAL A 472 -10.86 -28.10 34.57
CA VAL A 472 -11.33 -29.47 34.69
C VAL A 472 -10.22 -30.50 34.42
N GLY A 473 -9.16 -30.07 33.76
CA GLY A 473 -8.09 -30.91 33.22
C GLY A 473 -8.28 -31.17 31.72
N PRO A 474 -7.17 -31.39 31.00
CA PRO A 474 -7.21 -31.60 29.56
C PRO A 474 -7.85 -32.93 29.18
N SER A 475 -8.80 -32.92 28.25
CA SER A 475 -9.32 -34.10 27.57
C SER A 475 -8.80 -34.17 26.14
N GLU A 476 -8.60 -35.38 25.60
CA GLU A 476 -8.09 -35.58 24.24
C GLU A 476 -8.94 -34.83 23.18
N ASP A 477 -10.29 -34.86 23.31
CA ASP A 477 -11.19 -34.20 22.37
C ASP A 477 -11.06 -32.67 22.38
N VAL A 478 -10.90 -32.05 23.56
CA VAL A 478 -10.76 -30.59 23.67
C VAL A 478 -9.37 -30.15 23.21
N VAL A 479 -8.34 -30.91 23.55
CA VAL A 479 -6.97 -30.65 23.07
C VAL A 479 -6.88 -30.78 21.55
N ALA A 480 -7.56 -31.75 20.94
CA ALA A 480 -7.61 -31.89 19.48
C ALA A 480 -8.31 -30.69 18.80
N GLN A 481 -9.36 -30.15 19.40
CA GLN A 481 -10.04 -28.93 18.90
C GLN A 481 -9.09 -27.72 18.96
N ILE A 482 -8.38 -27.53 20.07
CA ILE A 482 -7.40 -26.45 20.22
C ILE A 482 -6.27 -26.63 19.20
N ALA A 483 -5.74 -27.86 19.03
CA ALA A 483 -4.69 -28.17 18.07
C ALA A 483 -5.13 -27.92 16.62
N HIS A 484 -6.38 -28.23 16.29
CA HIS A 484 -6.95 -27.92 14.97
C HIS A 484 -6.99 -26.42 14.69
N ALA A 485 -7.37 -25.62 15.66
CA ALA A 485 -7.42 -24.16 15.52
C ALA A 485 -6.01 -23.51 15.45
N MET A 486 -4.98 -24.19 15.95
CA MET A 486 -3.57 -23.80 15.80
C MET A 486 -3.01 -24.04 14.41
N THR A 487 -3.78 -24.68 13.53
CA THR A 487 -3.42 -24.97 12.15
C THR A 487 -4.33 -24.22 11.18
N GLN A 488 -3.83 -23.93 9.99
CA GLN A 488 -4.65 -23.34 8.94
C GLN A 488 -5.42 -24.44 8.20
N SER A 489 -6.68 -24.16 7.86
CA SER A 489 -7.62 -25.16 7.30
C SER A 489 -7.23 -25.65 5.90
N GLU A 490 -6.44 -24.87 5.15
CA GLU A 490 -6.00 -25.23 3.79
C GLU A 490 -4.50 -25.50 3.76
N PRO A 491 -4.05 -26.52 2.99
CA PRO A 491 -2.63 -26.76 2.79
C PRO A 491 -1.98 -25.55 2.11
N GLN A 492 -0.99 -24.97 2.76
CA GLN A 492 -0.22 -23.84 2.25
C GLN A 492 1.26 -24.21 2.17
N GLU A 493 2.03 -23.39 1.47
CA GLU A 493 3.48 -23.51 1.50
C GLU A 493 3.97 -23.09 2.89
N THR A 494 4.54 -24.06 3.61
CA THR A 494 5.09 -23.83 4.96
C THR A 494 6.30 -22.92 4.91
N ALA A 495 6.71 -22.37 6.06
CA ALA A 495 7.91 -21.54 6.18
C ALA A 495 9.21 -22.22 5.68
N TYR A 496 9.19 -23.54 5.47
CA TYR A 496 10.29 -24.36 4.95
C TYR A 496 10.11 -24.79 3.50
N GLY A 497 9.14 -24.22 2.76
CA GLY A 497 8.93 -24.50 1.34
C GLY A 497 8.26 -25.85 1.03
N HIS A 498 7.62 -26.48 1.99
CA HIS A 498 6.84 -27.71 1.80
C HIS A 498 5.34 -27.40 1.78
N ILE A 499 4.59 -28.08 0.93
CA ILE A 499 3.12 -28.00 0.98
C ILE A 499 2.66 -28.89 2.13
N GLY A 500 2.02 -28.29 3.12
CA GLY A 500 1.54 -28.98 4.30
C GLY A 500 0.47 -28.19 5.04
N VAL A 501 0.05 -28.70 6.19
CA VAL A 501 -0.83 -27.96 7.09
C VAL A 501 0.01 -26.89 7.79
N ALA A 502 -0.17 -25.63 7.38
CA ALA A 502 0.58 -24.53 7.94
C ALA A 502 0.15 -24.23 9.37
N ALA A 503 1.10 -23.90 10.23
CA ALA A 503 0.83 -23.44 11.60
C ALA A 503 0.23 -22.02 11.60
N ASN A 504 -0.56 -21.72 12.63
CA ASN A 504 -0.99 -20.36 12.97
C ASN A 504 -0.18 -19.84 14.18
N PRO A 505 0.97 -19.19 13.96
CA PRO A 505 1.86 -18.78 15.05
C PRO A 505 1.21 -17.79 16.02
N TYR A 506 0.22 -17.01 15.56
CA TYR A 506 -0.48 -16.04 16.41
C TYR A 506 -1.39 -16.75 17.43
N VAL A 507 -2.19 -17.71 17.00
CA VAL A 507 -2.99 -18.53 17.89
C VAL A 507 -2.10 -19.31 18.87
N ILE A 508 -1.04 -19.94 18.35
CA ILE A 508 -0.11 -20.73 19.17
C ILE A 508 0.52 -19.85 20.25
N GLY A 509 1.05 -18.68 19.89
CA GLY A 509 1.64 -17.74 20.83
C GLY A 509 0.61 -17.26 21.89
N SER A 510 -0.61 -16.98 21.47
CA SER A 510 -1.69 -16.57 22.38
C SER A 510 -2.02 -17.64 23.42
N VAL A 511 -2.11 -18.92 23.01
CA VAL A 511 -2.31 -20.04 23.96
C VAL A 511 -1.16 -20.13 24.96
N VAL A 512 0.09 -20.05 24.48
CA VAL A 512 1.27 -20.13 25.37
C VAL A 512 1.27 -19.01 26.41
N ILE A 513 1.05 -17.77 25.98
CA ILE A 513 1.01 -16.61 26.90
C ILE A 513 -0.14 -16.72 27.89
N TYR A 514 -1.34 -17.10 27.42
CA TYR A 514 -2.51 -17.22 28.28
C TYR A 514 -2.36 -18.32 29.32
N VAL A 515 -1.96 -19.54 28.90
CA VAL A 515 -1.71 -20.67 29.80
C VAL A 515 -0.58 -20.34 30.80
N GLY A 516 0.51 -19.74 30.32
CA GLY A 516 1.62 -19.31 31.19
C GLY A 516 1.18 -18.27 32.22
N ASN A 517 0.30 -17.33 31.86
CA ASN A 517 -0.21 -16.34 32.80
C ASN A 517 -1.09 -16.99 33.88
N GLN A 518 -1.98 -17.90 33.52
CA GLN A 518 -2.82 -18.63 34.49
C GLN A 518 -1.96 -19.44 35.47
N ALA A 519 -0.89 -20.08 34.99
CA ALA A 519 0.07 -20.76 35.81
C ALA A 519 0.84 -19.80 36.76
N ALA A 520 1.31 -18.65 36.25
CA ALA A 520 2.01 -17.63 37.03
C ALA A 520 1.11 -17.04 38.14
N GLU A 521 -0.15 -16.74 37.84
CA GLU A 521 -1.13 -16.27 38.82
C GLU A 521 -1.38 -17.31 39.91
N ARG A 522 -1.52 -18.57 39.55
CA ARG A 522 -1.66 -19.67 40.53
C ARG A 522 -0.43 -19.84 41.42
N LEU A 523 0.76 -19.79 40.85
CA LEU A 523 2.03 -19.85 41.60
C LEU A 523 2.16 -18.68 42.60
N SER A 524 1.74 -17.48 42.19
CA SER A 524 1.79 -16.30 43.07
C SER A 524 0.83 -16.37 44.26
N GLN A 525 -0.29 -17.08 44.12
CA GLN A 525 -1.28 -17.29 45.23
C GLN A 525 -0.87 -18.38 46.21
N THR A 526 -0.05 -19.33 45.77
CA THR A 526 0.47 -20.41 46.64
C THR A 526 1.80 -19.96 47.24
N SER A 527 1.76 -19.46 48.49
CA SER A 527 2.90 -18.89 49.26
C SER A 527 4.02 -19.85 49.61
N SER A 528 4.18 -20.96 48.94
CA SER A 528 5.24 -21.96 49.20
C SER A 528 6.00 -22.22 47.89
N SER A 529 7.33 -22.46 48.05
CA SER A 529 8.22 -22.95 47.00
C SER A 529 7.75 -24.31 46.45
N ILE A 530 6.63 -24.34 45.76
CA ILE A 530 6.11 -25.55 45.13
C ILE A 530 6.80 -25.62 43.76
N SER A 531 7.66 -26.64 43.60
CA SER A 531 8.13 -27.03 42.28
C SER A 531 6.91 -27.41 41.43
N VAL A 532 6.83 -26.91 40.19
CA VAL A 532 5.81 -27.32 39.21
C VAL A 532 5.89 -28.85 39.06
N THR A 533 4.80 -29.52 39.40
CA THR A 533 4.73 -30.98 39.24
C THR A 533 4.10 -31.26 37.85
N GLY A 534 4.57 -32.31 37.17
CA GLY A 534 4.09 -32.65 35.83
C GLY A 534 2.58 -32.95 35.69
N ASN A 535 1.84 -32.92 36.82
CA ASN A 535 0.38 -33.19 36.87
C ASN A 535 -0.48 -31.93 36.87
N GLU A 536 0.11 -30.75 36.76
CA GLU A 536 -0.67 -29.52 36.72
C GLU A 536 -1.43 -29.36 35.38
N PRO A 537 -2.65 -28.82 35.38
CA PRO A 537 -3.48 -28.70 34.17
C PRO A 537 -2.75 -27.97 33.03
N GLU A 538 -1.98 -26.91 33.36
CA GLU A 538 -1.25 -26.11 32.37
C GLU A 538 -0.13 -26.93 31.74
N VAL A 539 0.66 -27.66 32.52
CA VAL A 539 1.74 -28.52 32.01
C VAL A 539 1.18 -29.68 31.19
N SER A 540 0.10 -30.30 31.71
CA SER A 540 -0.56 -31.41 31.02
C SER A 540 -1.16 -30.95 29.68
N THR A 541 -1.79 -29.76 29.64
CA THR A 541 -2.35 -29.18 28.41
C THR A 541 -1.25 -28.91 27.37
N LEU A 542 -0.17 -28.25 27.75
CA LEU A 542 0.95 -27.98 26.84
C LEU A 542 1.63 -29.29 26.37
N SER A 543 1.78 -30.26 27.24
CA SER A 543 2.37 -31.57 26.92
C SER A 543 1.51 -32.32 25.90
N LEU A 544 0.19 -32.38 26.07
CA LEU A 544 -0.70 -33.02 25.11
C LEU A 544 -0.74 -32.28 23.79
N LEU A 545 -0.72 -30.95 23.78
CA LEU A 545 -0.61 -30.16 22.56
C LEU A 545 0.69 -30.46 21.79
N ILE A 546 1.84 -30.64 22.47
CA ILE A 546 3.09 -31.04 21.83
C ILE A 546 2.94 -32.39 21.10
N HIS A 547 2.18 -33.33 21.66
CA HIS A 547 1.96 -34.63 21.03
C HIS A 547 1.00 -34.57 19.86
N GLU A 548 -0.07 -33.79 19.97
CA GLU A 548 -1.14 -33.71 18.98
C GLU A 548 -0.74 -32.89 17.73
N LEU A 549 0.07 -31.85 17.91
CA LEU A 549 0.41 -30.90 16.84
C LEU A 549 1.31 -31.49 15.77
N ALA A 550 1.09 -31.09 14.51
CA ALA A 550 1.99 -31.32 13.38
C ALA A 550 3.39 -30.70 13.65
N PRO A 551 4.45 -31.19 13.00
CA PRO A 551 5.83 -30.78 13.30
C PRO A 551 6.09 -29.26 13.27
N GLU A 552 5.50 -28.55 12.31
CA GLU A 552 5.66 -27.09 12.21
C GLU A 552 4.95 -26.36 13.36
N ALA A 553 3.70 -26.71 13.65
CA ALA A 553 2.95 -26.10 14.75
C ALA A 553 3.60 -26.41 16.11
N ARG A 554 4.13 -27.63 16.27
CA ARG A 554 4.93 -28.05 17.44
C ARG A 554 6.18 -27.19 17.60
N TYR A 555 6.88 -26.91 16.51
CA TYR A 555 8.04 -26.01 16.53
C TYR A 555 7.66 -24.62 17.05
N TYR A 556 6.57 -24.03 16.53
CA TYR A 556 6.12 -22.70 16.99
C TYR A 556 5.65 -22.72 18.44
N LEU A 557 5.01 -23.78 18.91
CA LEU A 557 4.62 -23.94 20.30
C LEU A 557 5.85 -23.92 21.22
N ILE A 558 6.83 -24.78 20.95
CA ILE A 558 8.07 -24.86 21.74
C ILE A 558 8.87 -23.55 21.64
N ALA A 559 8.98 -22.97 20.44
CA ALA A 559 9.66 -21.69 20.24
C ALA A 559 9.00 -20.56 21.04
N SER A 560 7.67 -20.52 21.10
CA SER A 560 6.93 -19.53 21.88
C SER A 560 7.17 -19.68 23.38
N MET A 561 7.22 -20.91 23.89
CA MET A 561 7.59 -21.20 25.30
C MET A 561 9.03 -20.77 25.60
N VAL A 562 10.00 -21.13 24.75
CA VAL A 562 11.42 -20.77 24.89
C VAL A 562 11.64 -19.26 24.80
N ASN A 563 10.83 -18.55 24.02
CA ASN A 563 10.92 -17.08 23.94
C ASN A 563 10.66 -16.41 25.30
N GLN A 564 9.86 -17.02 26.19
CA GLN A 564 9.61 -16.51 27.54
C GLN A 564 10.82 -16.65 28.49
N LEU A 565 11.83 -17.40 28.05
CA LEU A 565 13.09 -17.57 28.80
C LEU A 565 14.21 -16.62 28.33
N ARG A 566 14.06 -16.00 27.16
CA ARG A 566 15.11 -15.15 26.56
C ARG A 566 15.32 -13.83 27.32
N PHE A 567 14.23 -13.24 27.77
CA PHE A 567 14.23 -12.01 28.55
C PHE A 567 13.32 -12.20 29.76
N PRO A 568 13.80 -11.87 30.98
CA PRO A 568 13.03 -12.10 32.20
C PRO A 568 11.67 -11.39 32.15
N ASN A 569 10.60 -12.14 32.38
CA ASN A 569 9.23 -11.66 32.52
C ASN A 569 8.50 -12.51 33.58
N SER A 570 7.26 -12.20 33.92
CA SER A 570 6.51 -12.95 34.94
C SER A 570 6.23 -14.40 34.58
N LEU A 571 6.32 -14.78 33.31
CA LEU A 571 6.10 -16.15 32.84
C LEU A 571 7.39 -16.99 32.87
N THR A 572 8.55 -16.33 33.02
CA THR A 572 9.87 -16.99 33.00
C THR A 572 10.00 -18.05 34.08
N GLU A 573 9.48 -17.80 35.28
CA GLU A 573 9.53 -18.76 36.40
C GLU A 573 8.80 -20.06 36.04
N PHE A 574 7.58 -19.98 35.52
CA PHE A 574 6.83 -21.14 35.10
C PHE A 574 7.51 -21.94 33.99
N PHE A 575 7.96 -21.26 32.91
CA PHE A 575 8.57 -21.94 31.76
C PHE A 575 9.99 -22.45 32.03
N SER A 576 10.64 -22.03 33.13
CA SER A 576 11.98 -22.51 33.52
C SER A 576 11.97 -23.80 34.33
N GLN A 577 10.85 -24.17 34.89
CA GLN A 577 10.64 -25.39 35.67
C GLN A 577 10.24 -26.57 34.80
#